data_19a2e984703429d6cbc655be7ed964be
#
_entry.id   19a2e984703429d6cbc655be7ed964be
#
_cell.length_a   1.000
_cell.length_b   1.000
_cell.length_c   1.000
_cell.angle_alpha   90.00
_cell.angle_beta   90.00
_cell.angle_gamma   90.00
#
_symmetry.space_group_name_H-M   'P 1'
#
loop_
_entity.id
_entity.type
_entity.pdbx_description
1 polymer ?
#
loop_
_entity_poly.entity_id
_entity_poly.type
_entity_poly.pdbx_seq_one_letter_code
_entity_poly.pdbx_strand_id
1 'polypeptide(L)'
;YKWLKRKPSRYQKEQAALLKAILDLEEIHKWTLGHLAMTTQLKFENRLSFTVGIKRVTNCMRKHGIQVNVRKKKHNRIQRHEEYINGNLLNKQFDRENKNEVWVTDTTEVAYGDHTLHKARVHVILDLYGRYALSYNISDTETASAVIETFNRAFEIETDAHPMIHTDRGAAYCSSVFNDYLASKNCVHSMSHPGHPWENSPMERWWNDFKLVWMNKHARPKTLEELEQLIKGAIEYFNKKRVFGFYSGIIFLKFKNN
;
A
#
# COMPACT_ATOMS: atom_id res chain seq x y z
N TYR A 1 19.65 39.51 -30.71
CA TYR A 1 20.14 38.14 -31.02
C TYR A 1 18.97 37.26 -31.45
N LYS A 2 19.07 36.55 -32.63
CA LYS A 2 17.99 35.68 -33.18
C LYS A 2 17.53 34.56 -32.22
N TRP A 3 18.38 34.10 -31.36
CA TRP A 3 18.07 33.03 -30.40
C TRP A 3 17.10 33.48 -29.25
N LEU A 4 17.07 34.76 -28.89
CA LEU A 4 16.14 35.32 -27.90
C LEU A 4 14.69 35.36 -28.40
N LYS A 5 14.49 35.42 -29.72
CA LYS A 5 13.17 35.47 -30.37
C LYS A 5 12.67 34.12 -30.89
N ARG A 6 13.43 33.02 -30.60
CA ARG A 6 13.10 31.69 -31.10
C ARG A 6 11.88 31.13 -30.39
N LYS A 7 10.86 30.76 -31.13
CA LYS A 7 9.71 30.05 -30.57
C LYS A 7 10.15 28.67 -30.02
N PRO A 8 9.61 28.24 -28.87
CA PRO A 8 9.96 26.95 -28.29
C PRO A 8 9.60 25.80 -29.24
N SER A 9 10.54 24.86 -29.42
CA SER A 9 10.34 23.67 -30.25
C SER A 9 9.23 22.77 -29.66
N ARG A 10 8.70 21.87 -30.50
CA ARG A 10 7.73 20.86 -30.03
C ARG A 10 8.24 20.10 -28.79
N TYR A 11 9.50 19.68 -28.83
CA TYR A 11 10.13 18.99 -27.71
C TYR A 11 10.16 19.85 -26.43
N GLN A 12 10.48 21.13 -26.54
CA GLN A 12 10.49 22.04 -25.39
C GLN A 12 9.09 22.24 -24.80
N LYS A 13 8.06 22.33 -25.65
CA LYS A 13 6.65 22.43 -25.21
C LYS A 13 6.21 21.17 -24.49
N GLU A 14 6.53 19.99 -25.04
CA GLU A 14 6.23 18.71 -24.42
C GLU A 14 6.98 18.53 -23.08
N GLN A 15 8.24 18.99 -22.98
CA GLN A 15 8.99 18.94 -21.70
C GLN A 15 8.37 19.86 -20.64
N ALA A 16 7.93 21.06 -21.03
CA ALA A 16 7.24 21.97 -20.11
C ALA A 16 5.90 21.39 -19.63
N ALA A 17 5.12 20.79 -20.53
CA ALA A 17 3.87 20.12 -20.17
C ALA A 17 4.10 18.91 -19.24
N LEU A 18 5.15 18.11 -19.52
CA LEU A 18 5.53 16.99 -18.66
C LEU A 18 5.93 17.47 -17.25
N LEU A 19 6.76 18.49 -17.16
CA LEU A 19 7.16 19.04 -15.87
C LEU A 19 5.96 19.54 -15.07
N LYS A 20 5.05 20.29 -15.69
CA LYS A 20 3.84 20.77 -15.04
C LYS A 20 3.00 19.62 -14.52
N ALA A 21 2.73 18.58 -15.33
CA ALA A 21 1.95 17.43 -14.91
C ALA A 21 2.61 16.64 -13.77
N ILE A 22 3.96 16.55 -13.75
CA ILE A 22 4.70 15.93 -12.64
C ILE A 22 4.52 16.75 -11.36
N LEU A 23 4.66 18.09 -11.41
CA LEU A 23 4.53 18.94 -10.24
C LEU A 23 3.10 18.91 -9.67
N ASP A 24 2.09 18.96 -10.54
CA ASP A 24 0.68 18.86 -10.14
C ASP A 24 0.40 17.51 -9.42
N LEU A 25 0.97 16.40 -9.92
CA LEU A 25 0.84 15.09 -9.28
C LEU A 25 1.63 15.00 -7.97
N GLU A 26 2.84 15.56 -7.89
CA GLU A 26 3.61 15.57 -6.64
C GLU A 26 2.91 16.38 -5.55
N GLU A 27 2.24 17.47 -5.89
CA GLU A 27 1.45 18.25 -4.96
C GLU A 27 0.26 17.44 -4.41
N ILE A 28 -0.50 16.78 -5.30
CA ILE A 28 -1.61 15.90 -4.92
C ILE A 28 -1.14 14.76 -4.03
N HIS A 29 -0.01 14.14 -4.37
CA HIS A 29 0.56 12.98 -3.68
C HIS A 29 1.62 13.33 -2.64
N LYS A 30 1.75 14.60 -2.25
CA LYS A 30 2.63 15.08 -1.17
C LYS A 30 4.09 14.64 -1.34
N TRP A 31 4.61 14.70 -2.56
CA TRP A 31 6.01 14.36 -2.90
C TRP A 31 6.40 12.92 -2.58
N THR A 32 5.50 11.98 -2.85
CA THR A 32 5.70 10.55 -2.55
C THR A 32 5.83 9.66 -3.78
N LEU A 33 5.63 10.21 -5.00
CA LEU A 33 5.68 9.41 -6.22
C LEU A 33 7.11 9.31 -6.77
N GLY A 34 7.71 8.13 -6.68
CA GLY A 34 8.95 7.82 -7.41
C GLY A 34 8.70 7.74 -8.93
N HIS A 35 9.76 7.82 -9.72
CA HIS A 35 9.70 7.88 -11.19
C HIS A 35 8.84 6.77 -11.84
N LEU A 36 8.80 5.55 -11.27
CA LEU A 36 7.97 4.45 -11.74
C LEU A 36 6.48 4.73 -11.48
N ALA A 37 6.14 5.03 -10.23
CA ALA A 37 4.77 5.36 -9.83
C ALA A 37 4.26 6.62 -10.55
N MET A 38 5.11 7.64 -10.67
CA MET A 38 4.84 8.86 -11.44
C MET A 38 4.52 8.55 -12.90
N THR A 39 5.31 7.69 -13.55
CA THR A 39 5.07 7.30 -14.94
C THR A 39 3.74 6.58 -15.10
N THR A 40 3.42 5.70 -14.17
CA THR A 40 2.16 4.96 -14.16
C THR A 40 0.97 5.89 -13.94
N GLN A 41 1.09 6.84 -13.00
CA GLN A 41 0.04 7.79 -12.68
C GLN A 41 -0.24 8.75 -13.85
N LEU A 42 0.80 9.28 -14.51
CA LEU A 42 0.67 10.12 -15.70
C LEU A 42 -0.10 9.43 -16.84
N LYS A 43 0.15 8.14 -17.05
CA LYS A 43 -0.55 7.32 -18.04
C LYS A 43 -1.98 7.03 -17.64
N PHE A 44 -2.19 6.67 -16.39
CA PHE A 44 -3.50 6.33 -15.87
C PHE A 44 -4.49 7.50 -15.93
N GLU A 45 -4.04 8.69 -15.58
CA GLU A 45 -4.88 9.90 -15.59
C GLU A 45 -4.93 10.59 -16.95
N ASN A 46 -4.24 10.06 -17.97
CA ASN A 46 -4.17 10.64 -19.32
C ASN A 46 -3.82 12.14 -19.32
N ARG A 47 -2.92 12.56 -18.42
CA ARG A 47 -2.58 13.98 -18.22
C ARG A 47 -1.80 14.63 -19.36
N LEU A 48 -1.31 13.85 -20.31
CA LEU A 48 -0.48 14.31 -21.41
C LEU A 48 -1.08 13.90 -22.74
N SER A 49 -1.04 14.79 -23.70
CA SER A 49 -1.45 14.54 -25.09
C SER A 49 -0.43 13.72 -25.92
N PHE A 50 0.65 13.24 -25.26
CA PHE A 50 1.72 12.46 -25.88
C PHE A 50 2.19 11.36 -24.94
N THR A 51 2.74 10.29 -25.51
CA THR A 51 3.20 9.13 -24.74
C THR A 51 4.51 9.42 -24.02
N VAL A 52 4.61 9.03 -22.74
CA VAL A 52 5.83 9.12 -21.95
C VAL A 52 6.29 7.75 -21.48
N GLY A 53 7.61 7.53 -21.56
CA GLY A 53 8.27 6.37 -20.98
C GLY A 53 8.97 6.73 -19.66
N ILE A 54 9.28 5.70 -18.86
CA ILE A 54 9.96 5.81 -17.57
C ILE A 54 11.25 6.66 -17.69
N LYS A 55 12.06 6.41 -18.72
CA LYS A 55 13.33 7.13 -18.92
C LYS A 55 13.12 8.65 -19.09
N ARG A 56 12.07 9.06 -19.80
CA ARG A 56 11.76 10.48 -20.00
C ARG A 56 11.30 11.15 -18.70
N VAL A 57 10.46 10.47 -17.91
CA VAL A 57 10.01 10.93 -16.60
C VAL A 57 11.20 11.04 -15.63
N THR A 58 12.03 9.99 -15.53
CA THR A 58 13.23 10.00 -14.69
C THR A 58 14.17 11.16 -15.01
N ASN A 59 14.41 11.42 -16.30
CA ASN A 59 15.29 12.52 -16.72
C ASN A 59 14.67 13.88 -16.40
N CYS A 60 13.36 14.04 -16.55
CA CYS A 60 12.65 15.27 -16.18
C CYS A 60 12.76 15.53 -14.68
N MET A 61 12.42 14.54 -13.85
CA MET A 61 12.51 14.66 -12.39
C MET A 61 13.93 14.98 -11.93
N ARG A 62 14.93 14.27 -12.47
CA ARG A 62 16.35 14.50 -12.13
C ARG A 62 16.80 15.93 -12.53
N LYS A 63 16.47 16.39 -13.74
CA LYS A 63 16.85 17.72 -14.23
C LYS A 63 16.29 18.84 -13.36
N HIS A 64 15.12 18.65 -12.79
CA HIS A 64 14.44 19.65 -11.96
C HIS A 64 14.56 19.40 -10.46
N GLY A 65 15.44 18.47 -10.03
CA GLY A 65 15.70 18.19 -8.61
C GLY A 65 14.50 17.60 -7.86
N ILE A 66 13.53 17.03 -8.59
CA ILE A 66 12.34 16.42 -7.98
C ILE A 66 12.73 15.08 -7.37
N GLN A 67 12.67 15.00 -6.05
CA GLN A 67 13.06 13.82 -5.27
C GLN A 67 11.92 13.39 -4.35
N VAL A 68 11.73 12.09 -4.24
CA VAL A 68 10.76 11.49 -3.31
C VAL A 68 11.26 11.64 -1.88
N ASN A 69 10.45 12.23 -1.02
CA ASN A 69 10.80 12.45 0.39
C ASN A 69 10.23 11.35 1.31
N VAL A 70 10.27 10.10 0.89
CA VAL A 70 9.64 8.98 1.61
C VAL A 70 10.66 8.04 2.23
N ARG A 71 11.78 7.79 1.55
CA ARG A 71 12.80 6.83 2.02
C ARG A 71 14.17 7.45 2.03
N LYS A 72 14.73 7.67 3.23
CA LYS A 72 16.19 7.88 3.36
C LYS A 72 16.87 6.53 3.09
N LYS A 73 17.87 6.52 2.18
CA LYS A 73 18.73 5.35 1.96
C LYS A 73 19.31 4.90 3.30
N LYS A 74 18.86 3.77 3.84
CA LYS A 74 19.58 3.10 4.92
C LYS A 74 20.84 2.50 4.30
N HIS A 75 22.03 2.91 4.79
CA HIS A 75 23.30 2.30 4.43
C HIS A 75 23.23 0.79 4.65
N ASN A 76 23.56 0.05 3.59
CA ASN A 76 23.94 -1.36 3.55
C ASN A 76 23.29 -2.30 4.57
N ARG A 77 22.05 -2.75 4.29
CA ARG A 77 21.67 -4.11 4.64
C ARG A 77 22.10 -5.00 3.49
N ILE A 78 23.10 -5.84 3.75
CA ILE A 78 23.39 -7.03 2.96
C ILE A 78 22.08 -7.81 2.89
N GLN A 79 21.47 -7.88 1.69
CA GLN A 79 20.37 -8.81 1.46
C GLN A 79 20.98 -10.21 1.56
N ARG A 80 20.81 -10.84 2.72
CA ARG A 80 20.99 -12.28 2.82
C ARG A 80 19.86 -12.90 2.00
N HIS A 81 20.19 -13.58 0.93
CA HIS A 81 19.33 -14.57 0.30
C HIS A 81 19.11 -15.67 1.34
N GLU A 82 17.96 -15.65 1.98
CA GLU A 82 17.60 -16.73 2.87
C GLU A 82 16.74 -17.73 2.10
N GLU A 83 17.23 -18.95 2.16
CA GLU A 83 16.67 -20.12 1.52
C GLU A 83 15.32 -20.54 2.16
N TYR A 84 14.59 -21.20 1.36
CA TYR A 84 13.36 -21.99 1.48
C TYR A 84 12.86 -22.31 2.90
N ILE A 85 11.61 -21.96 3.16
CA ILE A 85 10.95 -22.23 4.45
C ILE A 85 9.87 -23.29 4.28
N ASN A 86 10.06 -24.44 4.95
CA ASN A 86 9.09 -25.50 5.05
C ASN A 86 7.92 -25.13 5.97
N GLY A 87 6.68 -25.33 5.48
CA GLY A 87 5.45 -25.14 6.26
C GLY A 87 4.64 -23.85 5.99
N ASN A 88 5.15 -22.96 5.15
CA ASN A 88 4.42 -21.79 4.67
C ASN A 88 3.67 -22.16 3.38
N LEU A 89 2.35 -22.28 3.45
CA LEU A 89 1.54 -22.68 2.29
C LEU A 89 1.55 -21.62 1.19
N LEU A 90 1.64 -20.34 1.53
CA LEU A 90 1.74 -19.24 0.57
C LEU A 90 3.05 -19.27 -0.21
N ASN A 91 4.15 -19.71 0.44
CA ASN A 91 5.46 -19.91 -0.17
C ASN A 91 5.92 -18.73 -1.06
N LYS A 92 5.71 -17.51 -0.58
CA LYS A 92 6.06 -16.25 -1.30
C LYS A 92 5.37 -16.07 -2.66
N GLN A 93 4.36 -16.85 -2.97
CA GLN A 93 3.56 -16.68 -4.17
C GLN A 93 2.54 -15.56 -3.97
N PHE A 94 2.99 -14.31 -4.07
CA PHE A 94 2.17 -13.13 -3.78
C PHE A 94 1.36 -12.62 -4.97
N ASP A 95 1.59 -13.17 -6.15
CA ASP A 95 0.87 -12.78 -7.35
C ASP A 95 -0.32 -13.71 -7.54
N ARG A 96 -1.52 -13.13 -7.68
CA ARG A 96 -2.78 -13.86 -7.80
C ARG A 96 -3.52 -13.41 -9.04
N GLU A 97 -4.23 -14.34 -9.65
CA GLU A 97 -5.00 -14.11 -10.88
C GLU A 97 -6.42 -13.65 -10.59
N ASN A 98 -6.98 -14.08 -9.44
CA ASN A 98 -8.35 -13.76 -9.06
C ASN A 98 -8.43 -13.17 -7.66
N LYS A 99 -9.46 -12.36 -7.42
CA LYS A 99 -9.78 -11.87 -6.08
C LYS A 99 -10.18 -13.03 -5.16
N ASN A 100 -9.98 -12.84 -3.88
CA ASN A 100 -10.36 -13.80 -2.85
C ASN A 100 -9.63 -15.16 -2.90
N GLU A 101 -8.50 -15.25 -3.61
CA GLU A 101 -7.64 -16.44 -3.52
C GLU A 101 -6.81 -16.44 -2.24
N VAL A 102 -6.20 -15.30 -1.91
CA VAL A 102 -5.37 -15.14 -0.71
C VAL A 102 -5.56 -13.77 -0.11
N TRP A 103 -5.89 -13.76 1.17
CA TRP A 103 -5.86 -12.56 2.00
C TRP A 103 -4.66 -12.62 2.94
N VAL A 104 -3.92 -11.53 3.00
CA VAL A 104 -2.83 -11.35 3.97
C VAL A 104 -3.26 -10.35 5.02
N THR A 105 -2.87 -10.57 6.26
CA THR A 105 -3.24 -9.70 7.37
C THR A 105 -2.07 -9.49 8.31
N ASP A 106 -2.09 -8.37 8.99
CA ASP A 106 -1.14 -8.01 10.02
C ASP A 106 -1.69 -6.84 10.85
N THR A 107 -1.05 -6.57 11.97
CA THR A 107 -1.44 -5.51 12.91
C THR A 107 -0.28 -4.54 13.09
N THR A 108 -0.57 -3.25 13.12
CA THR A 108 0.42 -2.25 13.49
C THR A 108 -0.03 -1.38 14.64
N GLU A 109 0.92 -0.89 15.42
CA GLU A 109 0.66 0.09 16.47
C GLU A 109 0.75 1.51 15.89
N VAL A 110 -0.21 2.36 16.23
CA VAL A 110 -0.26 3.78 15.89
C VAL A 110 -0.49 4.59 17.16
N ALA A 111 0.24 5.69 17.29
CA ALA A 111 0.10 6.61 18.41
C ALA A 111 -0.81 7.80 18.04
N TYR A 112 -1.65 8.21 18.99
CA TYR A 112 -2.48 9.41 18.91
C TYR A 112 -2.48 10.13 20.27
N GLY A 113 -3.01 11.35 20.30
CA GLY A 113 -3.06 12.18 21.50
C GLY A 113 -2.20 13.44 21.39
N ASP A 114 -2.54 14.45 22.14
CA ASP A 114 -1.84 15.74 22.19
C ASP A 114 -0.85 15.78 23.35
N HIS A 115 -1.33 15.93 24.59
CA HIS A 115 -0.50 15.99 25.79
C HIS A 115 -0.15 14.58 26.32
N THR A 116 -1.06 13.63 26.19
CA THR A 116 -0.86 12.24 26.56
C THR A 116 -0.90 11.38 25.32
N LEU A 117 0.14 10.55 25.13
CA LEU A 117 0.19 9.61 24.02
C LEU A 117 -0.58 8.34 24.36
N HIS A 118 -1.56 8.06 23.53
CA HIS A 118 -2.29 6.81 23.50
C HIS A 118 -1.80 5.95 22.34
N LYS A 119 -2.03 4.66 22.41
CA LYS A 119 -1.69 3.68 21.38
C LYS A 119 -2.94 2.93 20.96
N ALA A 120 -3.12 2.78 19.67
CA ALA A 120 -4.14 1.93 19.09
C ALA A 120 -3.52 0.87 18.18
N ARG A 121 -4.17 -0.27 18.06
CA ARG A 121 -3.83 -1.34 17.11
C ARG A 121 -4.70 -1.20 15.88
N VAL A 122 -4.06 -1.13 14.74
CA VAL A 122 -4.72 -1.08 13.43
C VAL A 122 -4.52 -2.42 12.76
N HIS A 123 -5.61 -3.15 12.60
CA HIS A 123 -5.67 -4.42 11.89
C HIS A 123 -6.10 -4.18 10.46
N VAL A 124 -5.44 -4.78 9.49
CA VAL A 124 -5.79 -4.64 8.08
C VAL A 124 -5.74 -6.00 7.39
N ILE A 125 -6.69 -6.24 6.51
CA ILE A 125 -6.71 -7.37 5.58
C ILE A 125 -6.49 -6.83 4.17
N LEU A 126 -5.48 -7.36 3.47
CA LEU A 126 -5.25 -7.09 2.05
C LEU A 126 -5.61 -8.31 1.20
N ASP A 127 -6.34 -8.09 0.13
CA ASP A 127 -6.44 -9.08 -0.95
C ASP A 127 -5.20 -8.99 -1.84
N LEU A 128 -4.51 -10.12 -2.04
CA LEU A 128 -3.27 -10.16 -2.83
C LEU A 128 -3.51 -9.88 -4.32
N TYR A 129 -4.68 -10.19 -4.86
CA TYR A 129 -5.00 -9.95 -6.26
C TYR A 129 -4.84 -8.48 -6.67
N GLY A 130 -5.35 -7.56 -5.86
CA GLY A 130 -5.23 -6.12 -6.12
C GLY A 130 -4.32 -5.41 -5.14
N ARG A 131 -3.86 -6.09 -4.09
CA ARG A 131 -3.13 -5.51 -2.96
C ARG A 131 -3.86 -4.32 -2.34
N TYR A 132 -5.19 -4.36 -2.38
CA TYR A 132 -6.05 -3.36 -1.78
C TYR A 132 -6.48 -3.80 -0.37
N ALA A 133 -6.69 -2.82 0.49
CA ALA A 133 -7.19 -3.06 1.83
C ALA A 133 -8.70 -3.38 1.76
N LEU A 134 -9.04 -4.64 1.96
CA LEU A 134 -10.42 -5.13 1.93
C LEU A 134 -11.19 -4.65 3.16
N SER A 135 -10.59 -4.78 4.33
CA SER A 135 -11.17 -4.33 5.59
C SER A 135 -10.10 -3.86 6.57
N TYR A 136 -10.53 -3.12 7.58
CA TYR A 136 -9.69 -2.72 8.71
C TYR A 136 -10.52 -2.60 9.99
N ASN A 137 -9.83 -2.67 11.12
CA ASN A 137 -10.38 -2.42 12.44
C ASN A 137 -9.36 -1.68 13.31
N ILE A 138 -9.85 -0.91 14.27
CA ILE A 138 -9.02 -0.20 15.24
C ILE A 138 -9.42 -0.68 16.63
N SER A 139 -8.44 -1.05 17.44
CA SER A 139 -8.67 -1.53 18.79
C SER A 139 -7.56 -1.08 19.74
N ASP A 140 -7.81 -1.11 21.04
CA ASP A 140 -6.80 -0.79 22.05
C ASP A 140 -5.80 -1.93 22.24
N THR A 141 -6.22 -3.16 21.90
CA THR A 141 -5.44 -4.37 22.15
C THR A 141 -5.43 -5.29 20.94
N GLU A 142 -4.36 -6.07 20.82
CA GLU A 142 -4.21 -7.09 19.79
C GLU A 142 -4.74 -8.44 20.32
N THR A 143 -6.06 -8.58 20.31
CA THR A 143 -6.74 -9.81 20.73
C THR A 143 -7.32 -10.58 19.54
N ALA A 144 -7.55 -11.88 19.72
CA ALA A 144 -8.23 -12.69 18.71
C ALA A 144 -9.61 -12.11 18.33
N SER A 145 -10.33 -11.54 19.30
CA SER A 145 -11.63 -10.90 19.06
C SER A 145 -11.51 -9.68 18.15
N ALA A 146 -10.50 -8.81 18.35
CA ALA A 146 -10.26 -7.63 17.52
C ALA A 146 -9.86 -8.02 16.09
N VAL A 147 -9.07 -9.09 15.95
CA VAL A 147 -8.71 -9.65 14.63
C VAL A 147 -9.95 -10.23 13.95
N ILE A 148 -10.75 -11.05 14.64
CA ILE A 148 -11.98 -11.66 14.10
C ILE A 148 -12.94 -10.57 13.62
N GLU A 149 -13.06 -9.47 14.34
CA GLU A 149 -13.92 -8.36 13.92
C GLU A 149 -13.47 -7.78 12.59
N THR A 150 -12.15 -7.72 12.33
CA THR A 150 -11.63 -7.30 11.02
C THR A 150 -12.05 -8.26 9.90
N PHE A 151 -12.03 -9.57 10.20
CA PHE A 151 -12.48 -10.60 9.26
C PHE A 151 -13.99 -10.59 9.04
N ASN A 152 -14.80 -10.35 10.09
CA ASN A 152 -16.25 -10.21 9.94
C ASN A 152 -16.58 -9.12 8.92
N ARG A 153 -15.96 -7.96 9.04
CA ARG A 153 -16.12 -6.86 8.07
C ARG A 153 -15.67 -7.24 6.65
N ALA A 154 -14.61 -8.02 6.52
CA ALA A 154 -14.15 -8.52 5.22
C ALA A 154 -15.17 -9.46 4.59
N PHE A 155 -15.74 -10.41 5.37
CA PHE A 155 -16.75 -11.34 4.91
C PHE A 155 -18.14 -10.72 4.72
N GLU A 156 -18.43 -9.56 5.29
CA GLU A 156 -19.61 -8.76 4.95
C GLU A 156 -19.49 -8.16 3.53
N ILE A 157 -18.28 -7.85 3.09
CA ILE A 157 -18.02 -7.32 1.75
C ILE A 157 -17.95 -8.46 0.72
N GLU A 158 -17.28 -9.55 1.07
CA GLU A 158 -17.04 -10.71 0.20
C GLU A 158 -17.68 -11.96 0.82
N THR A 159 -19.01 -12.06 0.73
CA THR A 159 -19.85 -13.03 1.48
C THR A 159 -19.55 -14.49 1.14
N ASP A 160 -19.20 -14.79 -0.12
CA ASP A 160 -18.96 -16.15 -0.62
C ASP A 160 -17.47 -16.47 -0.76
N ALA A 161 -16.60 -15.69 -0.12
CA ALA A 161 -15.17 -15.90 -0.21
C ALA A 161 -14.68 -16.99 0.75
N HIS A 162 -13.77 -17.83 0.27
CA HIS A 162 -13.06 -18.85 1.05
C HIS A 162 -11.55 -18.77 0.79
N PRO A 163 -10.90 -17.61 1.08
CA PRO A 163 -9.51 -17.42 0.76
C PRO A 163 -8.58 -18.26 1.63
N MET A 164 -7.35 -18.47 1.15
CA MET A 164 -6.24 -18.76 2.04
C MET A 164 -5.92 -17.50 2.84
N ILE A 165 -5.89 -17.61 4.17
CA ILE A 165 -5.52 -16.52 5.08
C ILE A 165 -4.05 -16.69 5.45
N HIS A 166 -3.22 -15.69 5.16
CA HIS A 166 -1.82 -15.71 5.52
C HIS A 166 -1.51 -14.65 6.59
N THR A 167 -0.90 -15.11 7.68
CA THR A 167 -0.57 -14.29 8.87
C THR A 167 0.88 -14.49 9.31
N ASP A 168 1.36 -13.65 10.18
CA ASP A 168 2.50 -13.98 11.02
C ASP A 168 2.09 -14.94 12.16
N ARG A 169 3.02 -15.21 13.10
CA ARG A 169 2.76 -16.02 14.30
C ARG A 169 2.45 -15.17 15.53
N GLY A 170 1.74 -14.05 15.36
CA GLY A 170 1.23 -13.27 16.48
C GLY A 170 0.28 -14.09 17.39
N ALA A 171 0.24 -13.80 18.68
CA ALA A 171 -0.53 -14.55 19.66
C ALA A 171 -2.02 -14.62 19.30
N ALA A 172 -2.58 -13.55 18.74
CA ALA A 172 -3.96 -13.49 18.29
C ALA A 172 -4.25 -14.54 17.20
N TYR A 173 -3.35 -14.66 16.21
CA TYR A 173 -3.47 -15.60 15.09
C TYR A 173 -3.19 -17.05 15.46
N CYS A 174 -2.36 -17.28 16.51
CA CYS A 174 -2.08 -18.63 17.04
C CYS A 174 -3.16 -19.13 18.00
N SER A 175 -4.19 -18.35 18.31
CA SER A 175 -5.25 -18.76 19.24
C SER A 175 -6.18 -19.81 18.63
N SER A 176 -6.71 -20.72 19.46
CA SER A 176 -7.74 -21.68 19.04
C SER A 176 -8.99 -20.95 18.52
N VAL A 177 -9.39 -19.88 19.20
CA VAL A 177 -10.57 -19.08 18.83
C VAL A 177 -10.48 -18.55 17.40
N PHE A 178 -9.31 -18.06 16.98
CA PHE A 178 -9.11 -17.58 15.61
C PHE A 178 -9.08 -18.74 14.60
N ASN A 179 -8.43 -19.85 14.93
CA ASN A 179 -8.36 -21.00 14.04
C ASN A 179 -9.75 -21.66 13.87
N ASP A 180 -10.53 -21.81 14.95
CA ASP A 180 -11.91 -22.31 14.89
C ASP A 180 -12.80 -21.40 14.05
N TYR A 181 -12.62 -20.08 14.18
CA TYR A 181 -13.30 -19.10 13.35
C TYR A 181 -12.97 -19.29 11.86
N LEU A 182 -11.69 -19.41 11.47
CA LEU A 182 -11.30 -19.64 10.07
C LEU A 182 -11.87 -20.98 9.55
N ALA A 183 -11.85 -22.03 10.37
CA ALA A 183 -12.45 -23.32 10.02
C ALA A 183 -13.95 -23.17 9.73
N SER A 184 -14.69 -22.39 10.55
CA SER A 184 -16.11 -22.13 10.33
C SER A 184 -16.40 -21.39 9.01
N LYS A 185 -15.43 -20.65 8.50
CA LYS A 185 -15.48 -19.95 7.21
C LYS A 185 -14.93 -20.78 6.04
N ASN A 186 -14.56 -22.04 6.25
CA ASN A 186 -13.90 -22.90 5.26
C ASN A 186 -12.62 -22.29 4.68
N CYS A 187 -11.88 -21.50 5.47
CA CYS A 187 -10.64 -20.86 5.07
C CYS A 187 -9.43 -21.68 5.46
N VAL A 188 -8.42 -21.70 4.61
CA VAL A 188 -7.13 -22.32 4.89
C VAL A 188 -6.21 -21.31 5.57
N HIS A 189 -5.60 -21.67 6.70
CA HIS A 189 -4.67 -20.84 7.42
C HIS A 189 -3.23 -21.15 7.05
N SER A 190 -2.50 -20.18 6.57
CA SER A 190 -1.06 -20.21 6.25
C SER A 190 -0.33 -19.25 7.19
N MET A 191 0.83 -19.64 7.72
CA MET A 191 1.57 -18.82 8.68
C MET A 191 3.03 -18.66 8.29
N SER A 192 3.53 -17.43 8.38
CA SER A 192 4.97 -17.13 8.25
C SER A 192 5.78 -17.82 9.35
N HIS A 193 7.04 -18.14 9.08
CA HIS A 193 7.94 -18.64 10.10
C HIS A 193 8.39 -17.51 11.06
N PRO A 194 8.68 -17.84 12.32
CA PRO A 194 9.20 -16.85 13.26
C PRO A 194 10.47 -16.19 12.74
N GLY A 195 10.52 -14.86 12.80
CA GLY A 195 11.70 -14.11 12.34
C GLY A 195 11.83 -13.96 10.82
N HIS A 196 10.80 -14.32 10.05
CA HIS A 196 10.81 -14.27 8.58
C HIS A 196 9.80 -13.24 8.04
N PRO A 197 9.94 -11.93 8.34
CA PRO A 197 8.98 -10.90 7.91
C PRO A 197 8.78 -10.84 6.39
N TRP A 198 9.79 -11.24 5.61
CA TRP A 198 9.68 -11.28 4.14
C TRP A 198 8.64 -12.28 3.62
N GLU A 199 8.16 -13.21 4.45
CA GLU A 199 7.08 -14.13 4.06
C GLU A 199 5.71 -13.45 4.06
N ASN A 200 5.58 -12.31 4.77
CA ASN A 200 4.43 -11.43 4.70
C ASN A 200 4.81 -10.07 4.07
N SER A 201 5.73 -10.09 3.09
CA SER A 201 6.27 -8.87 2.48
C SER A 201 5.22 -7.94 1.85
N PRO A 202 4.05 -8.38 1.35
CA PRO A 202 3.01 -7.47 0.91
C PRO A 202 2.47 -6.57 2.04
N MET A 203 2.24 -7.15 3.23
CA MET A 203 1.82 -6.39 4.41
C MET A 203 2.92 -5.46 4.92
N GLU A 204 4.14 -5.96 5.02
CA GLU A 204 5.31 -5.16 5.39
C GLU A 204 5.47 -3.92 4.48
N ARG A 205 5.31 -4.12 3.19
CA ARG A 205 5.38 -3.03 2.21
C ARG A 205 4.21 -2.06 2.37
N TRP A 206 3.01 -2.57 2.58
CA TRP A 206 1.81 -1.76 2.79
C TRP A 206 1.95 -0.90 4.05
N TRP A 207 2.40 -1.48 5.17
CA TRP A 207 2.65 -0.75 6.41
C TRP A 207 3.75 0.30 6.27
N ASN A 208 4.80 0.00 5.53
CA ASN A 208 5.83 1.00 5.23
C ASN A 208 5.24 2.19 4.46
N ASP A 209 4.44 1.93 3.45
CA ASP A 209 3.78 2.98 2.68
C ASP A 209 2.76 3.74 3.55
N PHE A 210 1.95 3.06 4.34
CA PHE A 210 1.02 3.66 5.30
C PHE A 210 1.74 4.61 6.26
N LYS A 211 2.82 4.16 6.89
CA LYS A 211 3.58 4.99 7.83
C LYS A 211 4.31 6.15 7.16
N LEU A 212 5.01 5.88 6.05
CA LEU A 212 5.91 6.87 5.43
C LEU A 212 5.17 7.85 4.50
N VAL A 213 4.18 7.35 3.77
CA VAL A 213 3.48 8.12 2.75
C VAL A 213 2.27 8.83 3.33
N TRP A 214 1.59 8.20 4.29
CA TRP A 214 0.37 8.76 4.86
C TRP A 214 0.58 9.33 6.27
N MET A 215 0.87 8.50 7.26
CA MET A 215 0.94 8.95 8.66
C MET A 215 1.97 10.07 8.87
N ASN A 216 3.17 9.94 8.32
CA ASN A 216 4.23 10.96 8.45
C ASN A 216 3.96 12.25 7.66
N LYS A 217 2.94 12.28 6.81
CA LYS A 217 2.56 13.46 6.00
C LYS A 217 1.32 14.19 6.54
N HIS A 218 0.71 13.66 7.58
CA HIS A 218 -0.41 14.26 8.28
C HIS A 218 -0.01 14.62 9.71
N ALA A 219 -0.69 15.60 10.29
CA ALA A 219 -0.55 15.90 11.71
C ALA A 219 -0.97 14.70 12.54
N ARG A 220 -0.35 14.53 13.71
CA ARG A 220 -0.74 13.46 14.64
C ARG A 220 -2.18 13.71 15.09
N PRO A 221 -3.06 12.70 14.98
CA PRO A 221 -4.43 12.80 15.48
C PRO A 221 -4.41 12.99 17.00
N LYS A 222 -5.29 13.86 17.50
CA LYS A 222 -5.39 14.17 18.93
C LYS A 222 -6.37 13.27 19.66
N THR A 223 -7.38 12.78 18.96
CA THR A 223 -8.42 11.90 19.50
C THR A 223 -8.51 10.60 18.72
N LEU A 224 -9.23 9.62 19.24
CA LEU A 224 -9.46 8.35 18.55
C LEU A 224 -10.27 8.57 17.27
N GLU A 225 -11.26 9.45 17.31
CA GLU A 225 -12.10 9.79 16.15
C GLU A 225 -11.28 10.42 15.02
N GLU A 226 -10.33 11.31 15.36
CA GLU A 226 -9.42 11.88 14.37
C GLU A 226 -8.50 10.78 13.78
N LEU A 227 -8.05 9.82 14.61
CA LEU A 227 -7.28 8.67 14.15
C LEU A 227 -8.11 7.80 13.21
N GLU A 228 -9.35 7.49 13.54
CA GLU A 228 -10.27 6.73 12.69
C GLU A 228 -10.47 7.39 11.32
N GLN A 229 -10.72 8.71 11.31
CA GLN A 229 -10.85 9.47 10.06
C GLN A 229 -9.55 9.47 9.24
N LEU A 230 -8.41 9.59 9.90
CA LEU A 230 -7.11 9.55 9.24
C LEU A 230 -6.83 8.17 8.60
N ILE A 231 -7.16 7.08 9.31
CA ILE A 231 -7.00 5.71 8.81
C ILE A 231 -7.98 5.45 7.66
N LYS A 232 -9.24 5.86 7.79
CA LYS A 232 -10.23 5.76 6.71
C LYS A 232 -9.74 6.48 5.45
N GLY A 233 -9.22 7.69 5.59
CA GLY A 233 -8.62 8.44 4.50
C GLY A 233 -7.42 7.72 3.86
N ALA A 234 -6.58 7.03 4.66
CA ALA A 234 -5.48 6.21 4.16
C ALA A 234 -5.98 5.06 3.29
N ILE A 235 -6.95 4.29 3.79
CA ILE A 235 -7.55 3.16 3.06
C ILE A 235 -8.13 3.63 1.71
N GLU A 236 -8.89 4.73 1.72
CA GLU A 236 -9.45 5.30 0.49
C GLU A 236 -8.35 5.78 -0.47
N TYR A 237 -7.31 6.41 0.03
CA TYR A 237 -6.19 6.87 -0.78
C TYR A 237 -5.45 5.69 -1.43
N PHE A 238 -5.08 4.68 -0.65
CA PHE A 238 -4.35 3.52 -1.17
C PHE A 238 -5.20 2.67 -2.11
N ASN A 239 -6.48 2.52 -1.84
CA ASN A 239 -7.38 1.73 -2.68
C ASN A 239 -7.80 2.44 -3.97
N LYS A 240 -8.01 3.77 -3.95
CA LYS A 240 -8.67 4.49 -5.05
C LYS A 240 -7.78 5.47 -5.80
N LYS A 241 -6.76 6.04 -5.13
CA LYS A 241 -5.98 7.15 -5.70
C LYS A 241 -4.53 6.79 -6.03
N ARG A 242 -3.93 5.87 -5.27
CA ARG A 242 -2.54 5.48 -5.46
C ARG A 242 -2.42 4.22 -6.31
N VAL A 243 -1.79 4.36 -7.47
CA VAL A 243 -1.46 3.22 -8.34
C VAL A 243 -0.14 2.62 -7.86
N PHE A 244 -0.14 1.34 -7.49
CA PHE A 244 1.08 0.60 -7.17
C PHE A 244 1.71 0.10 -8.49
N GLY A 245 2.91 0.57 -8.84
CA GLY A 245 3.61 0.18 -10.05
C GLY A 245 3.88 -1.32 -10.12
N PHE A 246 3.65 -1.90 -11.24
CA PHE A 246 3.80 -3.24 -11.81
C PHE A 246 2.50 -4.05 -12.03
N TYR A 247 1.46 -3.92 -11.21
CA TYR A 247 0.24 -4.75 -11.36
C TYR A 247 -1.04 -3.94 -11.64
N SER A 248 -0.99 -2.63 -11.56
CA SER A 248 -2.17 -1.84 -11.26
C SER A 248 -2.90 -1.25 -12.46
N GLY A 249 -2.34 -1.27 -13.65
CA GLY A 249 -3.03 -0.67 -14.81
C GLY A 249 -4.33 -1.40 -15.19
N ILE A 250 -4.37 -2.72 -15.01
CA ILE A 250 -5.52 -3.56 -15.38
C ILE A 250 -6.45 -3.79 -14.18
N ILE A 251 -5.90 -3.93 -12.99
CA ILE A 251 -6.65 -4.29 -11.77
C ILE A 251 -7.44 -3.10 -11.23
N PHE A 252 -6.85 -1.91 -11.21
CA PHE A 252 -7.52 -0.71 -10.72
C PHE A 252 -8.74 -0.31 -11.57
N LEU A 253 -8.74 -0.62 -12.88
CA LEU A 253 -9.88 -0.39 -13.75
C LEU A 253 -11.06 -1.33 -13.46
N LYS A 254 -10.80 -2.56 -12.98
CA LYS A 254 -11.86 -3.52 -12.62
C LYS A 254 -12.59 -3.15 -11.33
N PHE A 255 -11.93 -2.51 -10.37
CA PHE A 255 -12.54 -2.08 -9.10
C PHE A 255 -13.25 -0.71 -9.19
N LYS A 256 -13.06 0.04 -10.27
CA LYS A 256 -13.73 1.33 -10.48
C LYS A 256 -15.12 1.20 -11.10
N ASN A 257 -15.48 0.03 -11.60
CA ASN A 257 -16.70 -0.25 -12.35
C ASN A 257 -17.65 -1.25 -11.65
N ASN A 258 -17.44 -1.54 -10.35
CA ASN A 258 -18.40 -2.31 -9.52
C ASN A 258 -18.82 -1.49 -8.31
#